data_058c9643b69b9b09d675efb983c9b836
#
_entry.id   058c9643b69b9b09d675efb983c9b836
#
_cell.length_a   1.000
_cell.length_b   1.000
_cell.length_c   1.000
_cell.angle_alpha   90.00
_cell.angle_beta   90.00
_cell.angle_gamma   90.00
#
_symmetry.space_group_name_H-M   'P 1'
#
loop_
_entity.id
_entity.type
_entity.pdbx_description
1 polymer ?
#
loop_
_entity_poly.entity_id
_entity_poly.type
_entity_poly.pdbx_seq_one_letter_code
_entity_poly.pdbx_strand_id
1 'polypeptide(L)'
;MSKQIGYTISTLLGLTILVGCADLTVLPGTTSQVSLPYLGQEPPGMEPELFAPGIVSHPDFTEYSGTFSPDGSEYYFYRVSDASGSILLFSKFVEGDWTAPEQLAGTAGYGAYAPHLSFDNQWLFFAWNHPVPPGEPGFPAYFAVERTGTGWSEPRYSGQGMFLSSDRDGEFFITDMSSRELDDRTYVAKVTVSDGLFTNYERLDIQPPWGYPAHPCISPDGSYLLFDVDGGSYLFVSFKNPDGTWGVPVDLTSHGFDPRAGGAYLSPDGKYLFFALLGDIWWVDGSVIENLRAVE
;
A
#
# COMPACT_ATOMS: atom_id res chain seq x y z
N MET A 1 0.56 70.40 54.40
CA MET A 1 0.26 69.64 55.63
C MET A 1 0.84 68.24 55.46
N SER A 2 2.01 68.10 55.81
CA SER A 2 2.79 67.50 56.87
C SER A 2 2.17 66.29 57.58
N LYS A 3 2.88 65.13 57.48
CA LYS A 3 3.26 64.16 58.53
C LYS A 3 3.89 62.93 57.83
N GLN A 4 5.17 62.77 57.82
CA GLN A 4 6.13 62.19 58.81
C GLN A 4 5.70 60.85 59.41
N ILE A 5 6.47 59.83 59.12
CA ILE A 5 7.60 59.13 59.78
C ILE A 5 7.16 57.76 60.30
N GLY A 6 7.98 56.77 60.08
CA GLY A 6 8.03 55.50 60.80
C GLY A 6 8.99 54.49 60.17
N TYR A 7 10.28 54.60 60.48
CA TYR A 7 11.28 53.56 60.22
C TYR A 7 11.22 52.51 61.33
N THR A 8 11.23 51.23 60.97
CA THR A 8 11.61 50.19 61.87
C THR A 8 12.58 49.24 61.18
N ILE A 9 13.77 49.22 61.69
CA ILE A 9 14.87 48.33 61.36
C ILE A 9 14.57 46.98 61.97
N SER A 10 14.62 45.87 61.23
CA SER A 10 14.69 44.52 61.77
C SER A 10 15.72 43.70 60.99
N THR A 11 16.57 43.21 61.78
CA THR A 11 17.78 42.42 61.64
C THR A 11 17.78 41.32 60.57
N LEU A 12 18.87 41.27 59.82
CA LEU A 12 19.26 40.18 58.94
C LEU A 12 19.52 38.90 59.75
N LEU A 13 18.85 37.80 59.38
CA LEU A 13 19.34 36.44 59.65
C LEU A 13 19.77 35.85 58.29
N GLY A 14 21.04 35.61 58.15
CA GLY A 14 21.61 34.99 56.97
C GLY A 14 21.24 33.50 56.93
N LEU A 15 20.60 33.10 55.83
CA LEU A 15 20.38 31.69 55.50
C LEU A 15 21.30 31.36 54.31
N THR A 16 22.36 30.62 54.58
CA THR A 16 23.28 30.10 53.59
C THR A 16 22.60 28.91 52.91
N ILE A 17 22.12 29.10 51.66
CA ILE A 17 21.62 28.00 50.83
C ILE A 17 22.83 27.37 50.14
N LEU A 18 23.17 26.15 50.51
CA LEU A 18 24.07 25.26 49.79
C LEU A 18 23.34 24.81 48.53
N VAL A 19 23.72 25.36 47.35
CA VAL A 19 23.31 24.84 46.05
C VAL A 19 24.14 23.58 45.80
N GLY A 20 23.53 22.43 46.01
CA GLY A 20 24.08 21.15 45.56
C GLY A 20 23.93 21.08 44.03
N CYS A 21 25.04 21.01 43.30
CA CYS A 21 25.06 20.59 41.91
C CYS A 21 24.57 19.15 41.85
N ALA A 22 23.32 18.95 41.41
CA ALA A 22 22.86 17.66 40.95
C ALA A 22 23.43 17.44 39.57
N ASP A 23 24.37 16.53 39.40
CA ASP A 23 24.78 16.00 38.12
C ASP A 23 23.54 15.37 37.43
N LEU A 24 23.00 16.07 36.43
CA LEU A 24 22.06 15.50 35.50
C LEU A 24 22.84 14.51 34.61
N THR A 25 22.91 13.25 35.05
CA THR A 25 23.24 12.14 34.17
C THR A 25 22.15 12.07 33.14
N VAL A 26 22.41 12.57 31.93
CA VAL A 26 21.61 12.32 30.75
C VAL A 26 21.66 10.83 30.50
N LEU A 27 20.58 10.12 30.83
CA LEU A 27 20.39 8.74 30.39
C LEU A 27 20.44 8.74 28.86
N PRO A 28 21.20 7.82 28.22
CA PRO A 28 21.17 7.70 26.78
C PRO A 28 19.71 7.46 26.38
N GLY A 29 19.14 8.42 25.63
CA GLY A 29 17.81 8.29 25.08
C GLY A 29 17.77 7.02 24.26
N THR A 30 16.97 6.06 24.66
CA THR A 30 16.43 5.08 23.75
C THR A 30 15.80 5.89 22.62
N THR A 31 16.47 5.93 21.47
CA THR A 31 15.81 6.30 20.22
C THR A 31 14.71 5.27 20.04
N SER A 32 13.52 5.60 20.50
CA SER A 32 12.30 4.96 20.06
C SER A 32 12.37 5.06 18.54
N GLN A 33 12.55 3.93 17.84
CA GLN A 33 12.24 3.91 16.42
C GLN A 33 10.78 4.34 16.34
N VAL A 34 10.56 5.56 15.89
CA VAL A 34 9.22 6.05 15.56
C VAL A 34 8.80 5.16 14.39
N SER A 35 7.98 4.15 14.67
CA SER A 35 7.25 3.42 13.66
C SER A 35 6.51 4.48 12.85
N LEU A 36 6.80 4.58 11.55
CA LEU A 36 6.10 5.52 10.67
C LEU A 36 4.61 5.20 10.76
N PRO A 37 3.76 6.08 11.32
CA PRO A 37 2.35 5.77 11.39
C PRO A 37 1.80 5.80 9.96
N TYR A 38 1.08 4.78 9.55
CA TYR A 38 0.41 4.65 8.25
C TYR A 38 -0.47 5.87 7.97
N LEU A 39 0.05 6.87 7.27
CA LEU A 39 -0.52 8.20 7.03
C LEU A 39 -1.12 8.86 8.31
N GLY A 40 -0.46 8.66 9.46
CA GLY A 40 -0.87 9.22 10.74
C GLY A 40 -1.99 8.45 11.45
N GLN A 41 -2.38 7.27 10.94
CA GLN A 41 -3.39 6.43 11.57
C GLN A 41 -2.75 5.33 12.42
N GLU A 42 -3.32 5.10 13.61
CA GLU A 42 -2.96 3.94 14.44
C GLU A 42 -3.36 2.64 13.73
N PRO A 43 -2.53 1.60 13.81
CA PRO A 43 -2.83 0.32 13.17
C PRO A 43 -4.16 -0.30 13.63
N PRO A 44 -4.90 -0.96 12.70
CA PRO A 44 -6.16 -1.62 13.00
C PRO A 44 -5.96 -2.90 13.80
N GLY A 45 -7.03 -3.37 14.45
CA GLY A 45 -7.12 -4.71 15.02
C GLY A 45 -7.56 -5.76 13.99
N MET A 46 -8.28 -6.77 14.51
CA MET A 46 -8.84 -7.88 13.73
C MET A 46 -10.14 -7.51 12.99
N GLU A 47 -10.69 -6.34 13.24
CA GLU A 47 -11.87 -5.81 12.55
C GLU A 47 -11.41 -4.77 11.53
N PRO A 48 -11.92 -4.81 10.30
CA PRO A 48 -11.56 -3.82 9.28
C PRO A 48 -11.95 -2.40 9.65
N GLU A 49 -11.06 -1.46 9.38
CA GLU A 49 -11.27 -0.03 9.57
C GLU A 49 -11.05 0.73 8.26
N LEU A 50 -11.65 1.91 8.13
CA LEU A 50 -11.42 2.81 7.01
C LEU A 50 -9.98 3.35 7.04
N PHE A 51 -9.24 3.23 5.94
CA PHE A 51 -7.85 3.67 5.88
C PHE A 51 -7.71 5.16 5.56
N ALA A 52 -6.95 5.88 6.39
CA ALA A 52 -6.59 7.29 6.23
C ALA A 52 -7.77 8.19 5.78
N PRO A 53 -8.88 8.25 6.59
CA PRO A 53 -10.08 8.99 6.20
C PRO A 53 -9.78 10.48 5.99
N GLY A 54 -10.27 11.03 4.88
CA GLY A 54 -10.04 12.42 4.45
C GLY A 54 -8.71 12.66 3.74
N ILE A 55 -7.78 11.71 3.75
CA ILE A 55 -6.50 11.77 3.03
C ILE A 55 -6.54 10.81 1.84
N VAL A 56 -6.72 9.51 2.10
CA VAL A 56 -6.85 8.45 1.10
C VAL A 56 -8.33 8.22 0.83
N SER A 57 -9.05 7.63 1.78
CA SER A 57 -10.50 7.41 1.66
C SER A 57 -11.25 8.74 1.81
N HIS A 58 -11.88 9.20 0.72
CA HIS A 58 -12.49 10.53 0.66
C HIS A 58 -13.92 10.45 0.12
N PRO A 59 -14.92 11.05 0.79
CA PRO A 59 -16.35 10.87 0.48
C PRO A 59 -16.77 11.32 -0.93
N ASP A 60 -15.98 12.16 -1.60
CA ASP A 60 -16.29 12.69 -2.94
C ASP A 60 -15.62 11.88 -4.07
N PHE A 61 -14.87 10.82 -3.76
CA PHE A 61 -14.11 10.07 -4.73
C PHE A 61 -14.26 8.56 -4.49
N THR A 62 -13.69 7.78 -5.40
CA THR A 62 -13.53 6.34 -5.24
C THR A 62 -12.05 6.00 -5.27
N GLU A 63 -11.59 5.28 -4.28
CA GLU A 63 -10.25 4.71 -4.20
C GLU A 63 -10.33 3.18 -4.24
N TYR A 64 -9.37 2.51 -4.87
CA TYR A 64 -9.46 1.07 -5.06
C TYR A 64 -8.20 0.30 -4.64
N SER A 65 -7.01 0.77 -4.95
CA SER A 65 -5.76 0.12 -4.53
C SER A 65 -4.63 1.11 -4.34
N GLY A 66 -3.59 0.65 -3.64
CA GLY A 66 -2.37 1.40 -3.39
C GLY A 66 -1.17 0.50 -3.15
N THR A 67 -0.03 1.10 -2.92
CA THR A 67 1.22 0.42 -2.58
C THR A 67 2.10 1.32 -1.73
N PHE A 68 2.75 0.74 -0.71
CA PHE A 68 3.76 1.42 0.08
C PHE A 68 5.15 1.18 -0.49
N SER A 69 6.06 2.13 -0.28
CA SER A 69 7.49 1.84 -0.42
C SER A 69 7.94 0.79 0.60
N PRO A 70 8.99 0.00 0.29
CA PRO A 70 9.48 -1.05 1.19
C PRO A 70 9.85 -0.56 2.58
N ASP A 71 10.26 0.70 2.71
CA ASP A 71 10.58 1.36 3.98
C ASP A 71 9.37 2.04 4.65
N GLY A 72 8.20 2.00 4.01
CA GLY A 72 6.95 2.60 4.49
C GLY A 72 6.91 4.13 4.44
N SER A 73 7.88 4.79 3.78
CA SER A 73 7.99 6.26 3.75
C SER A 73 7.24 6.93 2.60
N GLU A 74 6.78 6.16 1.62
CA GLU A 74 5.99 6.63 0.49
C GLU A 74 4.75 5.76 0.34
N TYR A 75 3.63 6.38 -0.05
CA TYR A 75 2.39 5.67 -0.38
C TYR A 75 1.85 6.17 -1.70
N TYR A 76 1.61 5.26 -2.64
CA TYR A 76 1.04 5.50 -3.96
C TYR A 76 -0.33 4.87 -4.02
N PHE A 77 -1.33 5.60 -4.52
CA PHE A 77 -2.70 5.11 -4.66
C PHE A 77 -3.38 5.82 -5.82
N TYR A 78 -4.49 5.30 -6.27
CA TYR A 78 -5.26 6.01 -7.27
C TYR A 78 -6.67 6.35 -6.79
N ARG A 79 -7.14 7.43 -7.33
CA ARG A 79 -8.44 8.02 -7.05
C ARG A 79 -9.21 8.22 -8.34
N VAL A 80 -10.50 7.90 -8.33
CA VAL A 80 -11.40 8.05 -9.48
C VAL A 80 -12.44 9.12 -9.16
N SER A 81 -12.69 9.99 -10.12
CA SER A 81 -13.82 10.93 -10.08
C SER A 81 -14.48 11.02 -11.45
N ASP A 82 -15.76 11.41 -11.48
CA ASP A 82 -16.52 11.61 -12.71
C ASP A 82 -15.89 12.67 -13.63
N ALA A 83 -15.20 13.65 -13.04
CA ALA A 83 -14.63 14.78 -13.78
C ALA A 83 -13.26 14.51 -14.38
N SER A 84 -12.41 13.70 -13.69
CA SER A 84 -11.00 13.53 -14.07
C SER A 84 -10.62 12.11 -14.45
N GLY A 85 -11.54 11.14 -14.29
CA GLY A 85 -11.21 9.73 -14.41
C GLY A 85 -10.25 9.28 -13.29
N SER A 86 -9.35 8.34 -13.60
CA SER A 86 -8.38 7.81 -12.63
C SER A 86 -7.14 8.69 -12.57
N ILE A 87 -6.74 9.08 -11.37
CA ILE A 87 -5.54 9.88 -11.09
C ILE A 87 -4.64 9.10 -10.15
N LEU A 88 -3.38 8.91 -10.52
CA LEU A 88 -2.37 8.31 -9.66
C LEU A 88 -1.75 9.38 -8.76
N LEU A 89 -1.91 9.19 -7.45
CA LEU A 89 -1.47 10.08 -6.39
C LEU A 89 -0.37 9.44 -5.55
N PHE A 90 0.41 10.27 -4.90
CA PHE A 90 1.36 9.81 -3.88
C PHE A 90 1.45 10.78 -2.71
N SER A 91 1.84 10.26 -1.56
CA SER A 91 2.17 10.99 -0.34
C SER A 91 3.51 10.47 0.19
N LYS A 92 4.30 11.34 0.83
CA LYS A 92 5.62 11.01 1.40
C LYS A 92 5.69 11.43 2.85
N PHE A 93 6.41 10.65 3.64
CA PHE A 93 6.75 11.00 5.01
C PHE A 93 8.04 11.82 5.03
N VAL A 94 7.95 13.09 5.38
CA VAL A 94 9.07 14.04 5.34
C VAL A 94 9.08 14.84 6.65
N GLU A 95 10.24 14.92 7.31
CA GLU A 95 10.43 15.70 8.55
C GLU A 95 9.44 15.36 9.68
N GLY A 96 8.96 14.11 9.72
CA GLY A 96 8.07 13.62 10.77
C GLY A 96 6.57 13.73 10.45
N ASP A 97 6.21 14.13 9.23
CA ASP A 97 4.82 14.30 8.81
C ASP A 97 4.57 13.80 7.37
N TRP A 98 3.33 13.47 7.04
CA TRP A 98 2.94 13.07 5.70
C TRP A 98 2.54 14.27 4.84
N THR A 99 3.06 14.35 3.62
CA THR A 99 2.65 15.39 2.66
C THR A 99 1.20 15.20 2.24
N ALA A 100 0.54 16.28 1.83
CA ALA A 100 -0.73 16.14 1.11
C ALA A 100 -0.53 15.32 -0.17
N PRO A 101 -1.52 14.47 -0.58
CA PRO A 101 -1.41 13.71 -1.82
C PRO A 101 -1.24 14.61 -3.05
N GLU A 102 -0.25 14.25 -3.89
CA GLU A 102 0.05 14.93 -5.13
C GLU A 102 -0.03 13.96 -6.32
N GLN A 103 -0.39 14.46 -7.50
CA GLN A 103 -0.40 13.64 -8.71
C GLN A 103 1.02 13.26 -9.13
N LEU A 104 1.24 12.00 -9.48
CA LEU A 104 2.52 11.54 -10.04
C LEU A 104 2.83 12.31 -11.33
N ALA A 105 3.99 12.95 -11.35
CA ALA A 105 4.45 13.70 -12.52
C ALA A 105 4.50 12.81 -13.78
N GLY A 106 4.17 13.38 -14.93
CA GLY A 106 4.17 12.67 -16.22
C GLY A 106 2.90 11.85 -16.50
N THR A 107 1.97 11.69 -15.54
CA THR A 107 0.72 10.91 -15.76
C THR A 107 -0.50 11.76 -16.12
N ALA A 108 -0.34 13.08 -16.23
CA ALA A 108 -1.45 13.98 -16.53
C ALA A 108 -2.06 13.73 -17.93
N GLY A 109 -3.38 13.89 -18.05
CA GLY A 109 -4.11 13.81 -19.31
C GLY A 109 -4.64 12.42 -19.68
N TYR A 110 -4.21 11.36 -18.99
CA TYR A 110 -4.69 9.99 -19.17
C TYR A 110 -4.95 9.34 -17.81
N GLY A 111 -5.92 8.45 -17.72
CA GLY A 111 -6.22 7.72 -16.50
C GLY A 111 -5.06 6.79 -16.10
N ALA A 112 -4.52 6.97 -14.91
CA ALA A 112 -3.48 6.11 -14.34
C ALA A 112 -4.01 5.47 -13.04
N TYR A 113 -3.78 4.15 -12.86
CA TYR A 113 -4.36 3.37 -11.77
C TYR A 113 -3.52 2.11 -11.47
N ALA A 114 -3.93 1.36 -10.42
CA ALA A 114 -3.30 0.12 -9.98
C ALA A 114 -1.76 0.21 -9.83
N PRO A 115 -1.26 1.11 -8.97
CA PRO A 115 0.17 1.25 -8.74
C PRO A 115 0.75 0.04 -8.02
N HIS A 116 1.98 -0.31 -8.37
CA HIS A 116 2.81 -1.27 -7.64
C HIS A 116 4.26 -0.82 -7.60
N LEU A 117 4.82 -0.72 -6.40
CA LEU A 117 6.23 -0.38 -6.18
C LEU A 117 7.02 -1.66 -5.90
N SER A 118 8.09 -1.89 -6.66
CA SER A 118 8.95 -3.08 -6.47
C SER A 118 9.65 -3.08 -5.11
N PHE A 119 9.91 -4.28 -4.55
CA PHE A 119 10.58 -4.41 -3.25
C PHE A 119 12.01 -3.87 -3.21
N ASP A 120 12.69 -3.77 -4.34
CA ASP A 120 13.99 -3.11 -4.44
C ASP A 120 13.88 -1.58 -4.49
N ASN A 121 12.65 -1.04 -4.49
CA ASN A 121 12.33 0.38 -4.56
C ASN A 121 12.85 1.07 -5.84
N GLN A 122 13.13 0.33 -6.90
CA GLN A 122 13.67 0.88 -8.15
C GLN A 122 12.59 1.20 -9.17
N TRP A 123 11.47 0.48 -9.16
CA TRP A 123 10.45 0.57 -10.17
C TRP A 123 9.09 0.85 -9.57
N LEU A 124 8.40 1.88 -10.09
CA LEU A 124 6.97 2.08 -9.87
C LEU A 124 6.23 1.74 -11.16
N PHE A 125 5.42 0.70 -11.10
CA PHE A 125 4.55 0.22 -12.17
C PHE A 125 3.14 0.77 -11.95
N PHE A 126 2.43 1.07 -13.04
CA PHE A 126 1.02 1.46 -12.99
C PHE A 126 0.33 1.18 -14.32
N ALA A 127 -0.95 0.87 -14.28
CA ALA A 127 -1.76 0.81 -15.48
C ALA A 127 -2.06 2.23 -15.97
N TRP A 128 -1.96 2.47 -17.27
CA TRP A 128 -2.13 3.80 -17.84
C TRP A 128 -2.88 3.76 -19.18
N ASN A 129 -3.91 4.59 -19.32
CA ASN A 129 -4.71 4.70 -20.55
C ASN A 129 -4.00 5.51 -21.64
N HIS A 130 -2.70 5.70 -21.52
CA HIS A 130 -1.87 6.33 -22.55
C HIS A 130 -1.75 5.43 -23.79
N PRO A 131 -1.64 5.99 -25.01
CA PRO A 131 -1.36 5.19 -26.20
C PRO A 131 -0.09 4.35 -26.04
N VAL A 132 -0.20 3.07 -26.42
CA VAL A 132 0.94 2.14 -26.40
C VAL A 132 1.77 2.26 -27.68
N PRO A 133 3.04 1.80 -27.69
CA PRO A 133 3.86 1.77 -28.89
C PRO A 133 3.19 0.94 -30.00
N PRO A 134 3.40 1.28 -31.28
CA PRO A 134 2.82 0.55 -32.41
C PRO A 134 3.20 -0.93 -32.40
N GLY A 135 2.18 -1.80 -32.46
CA GLY A 135 2.36 -3.26 -32.45
C GLY A 135 2.33 -3.92 -31.08
N GLU A 136 2.32 -3.12 -30.01
CA GLU A 136 2.19 -3.65 -28.66
C GLU A 136 0.72 -3.86 -28.27
N PRO A 137 0.40 -4.84 -27.39
CA PRO A 137 -0.92 -5.01 -26.83
C PRO A 137 -1.38 -3.74 -26.11
N GLY A 138 -2.64 -3.36 -26.37
CA GLY A 138 -3.26 -2.17 -25.77
C GLY A 138 -3.83 -2.40 -24.39
N PHE A 139 -4.97 -1.80 -24.13
CA PHE A 139 -5.67 -1.82 -22.83
C PHE A 139 -6.03 -3.23 -22.34
N PRO A 140 -5.82 -3.53 -21.06
CA PRO A 140 -5.09 -2.71 -20.08
C PRO A 140 -3.57 -2.85 -20.27
N ALA A 141 -2.87 -1.73 -20.21
CA ALA A 141 -1.43 -1.66 -20.42
C ALA A 141 -0.72 -1.07 -19.19
N TYR A 142 0.37 -1.69 -18.79
CA TYR A 142 1.25 -1.20 -17.75
C TYR A 142 2.39 -0.36 -18.33
N PHE A 143 2.73 0.64 -17.57
CA PHE A 143 3.91 1.47 -17.74
C PHE A 143 4.75 1.44 -16.47
N ALA A 144 6.02 1.72 -16.59
CA ALA A 144 6.94 1.82 -15.47
C ALA A 144 7.72 3.12 -15.52
N VAL A 145 8.04 3.61 -14.33
CA VAL A 145 9.03 4.67 -14.11
C VAL A 145 10.14 4.10 -13.23
N GLU A 146 11.38 4.43 -13.58
CA GLU A 146 12.58 4.04 -12.82
C GLU A 146 12.94 5.14 -11.82
N ARG A 147 13.36 4.74 -10.62
CA ARG A 147 13.80 5.70 -9.60
C ARG A 147 15.09 6.37 -10.02
N THR A 148 15.12 7.69 -9.92
CA THR A 148 16.30 8.52 -10.20
C THR A 148 16.78 9.21 -8.93
N GLY A 149 17.91 9.90 -8.99
CA GLY A 149 18.42 10.66 -7.85
C GLY A 149 17.50 11.81 -7.39
N THR A 150 16.53 12.22 -8.22
CA THR A 150 15.63 13.36 -7.94
C THR A 150 14.13 13.02 -8.00
N GLY A 151 13.79 11.76 -8.24
CA GLY A 151 12.40 11.33 -8.37
C GLY A 151 12.24 10.12 -9.30
N TRP A 152 11.41 10.24 -10.32
CA TRP A 152 11.09 9.19 -11.27
C TRP A 152 11.48 9.58 -12.70
N SER A 153 11.83 8.60 -13.53
CA SER A 153 12.05 8.78 -14.97
C SER A 153 10.73 9.08 -15.70
N GLU A 154 10.82 9.39 -16.99
CA GLU A 154 9.64 9.38 -17.86
C GLU A 154 9.04 7.97 -17.93
N PRO A 155 7.69 7.83 -17.98
CA PRO A 155 7.03 6.55 -18.11
C PRO A 155 7.37 5.84 -19.42
N ARG A 156 7.61 4.54 -19.36
CA ARG A 156 7.79 3.68 -20.52
C ARG A 156 6.92 2.43 -20.43
N TYR A 157 6.45 1.97 -21.57
CA TYR A 157 5.59 0.79 -21.69
C TYR A 157 6.28 -0.44 -21.10
N SER A 158 5.55 -1.20 -20.28
CA SER A 158 6.03 -2.42 -19.63
C SER A 158 5.44 -3.69 -20.23
N GLY A 159 4.15 -3.70 -20.55
CA GLY A 159 3.45 -4.89 -21.05
C GLY A 159 1.96 -4.83 -20.79
N GLN A 160 1.25 -5.89 -21.15
CA GLN A 160 -0.19 -6.01 -20.93
C GLN A 160 -0.48 -6.71 -19.61
N GLY A 161 -1.55 -6.30 -18.93
CA GLY A 161 -2.06 -6.92 -17.72
C GLY A 161 -2.71 -5.93 -16.78
N MET A 162 -3.19 -6.42 -15.64
CA MET A 162 -3.88 -5.61 -14.65
C MET A 162 -3.52 -6.07 -13.24
N PHE A 163 -3.34 -5.14 -12.32
CA PHE A 163 -2.96 -5.39 -10.92
C PHE A 163 -1.70 -6.26 -10.77
N LEU A 164 -0.56 -5.58 -10.74
CA LEU A 164 0.74 -6.20 -10.49
C LEU A 164 0.99 -6.29 -8.99
N SER A 165 1.59 -7.37 -8.53
CA SER A 165 2.16 -7.50 -7.19
C SER A 165 3.49 -8.24 -7.25
N SER A 166 4.33 -8.12 -6.22
CA SER A 166 5.58 -8.88 -6.12
C SER A 166 5.86 -9.28 -4.68
N ASP A 167 6.66 -10.33 -4.49
CA ASP A 167 7.22 -10.71 -3.21
C ASP A 167 8.61 -10.09 -2.98
N ARG A 168 9.23 -10.37 -1.83
CA ARG A 168 10.58 -9.88 -1.49
C ARG A 168 11.70 -10.50 -2.32
N ASP A 169 11.45 -11.68 -2.89
CA ASP A 169 12.41 -12.37 -3.75
C ASP A 169 12.39 -11.85 -5.19
N GLY A 170 11.47 -10.91 -5.49
CA GLY A 170 11.33 -10.28 -6.80
C GLY A 170 10.55 -11.14 -7.80
N GLU A 171 9.70 -12.04 -7.33
CA GLU A 171 8.73 -12.75 -8.15
C GLU A 171 7.51 -11.85 -8.35
N PHE A 172 7.11 -11.63 -9.61
CA PHE A 172 5.99 -10.77 -9.96
C PHE A 172 4.78 -11.58 -10.42
N PHE A 173 3.60 -11.11 -9.99
CA PHE A 173 2.30 -11.72 -10.31
C PHE A 173 1.36 -10.66 -10.87
N ILE A 174 0.60 -11.02 -11.90
CA ILE A 174 -0.27 -10.10 -12.63
C ILE A 174 -1.56 -10.80 -13.07
N THR A 175 -2.62 -10.06 -13.27
CA THR A 175 -3.78 -10.55 -14.03
C THR A 175 -3.42 -10.59 -15.51
N ASP A 176 -3.31 -11.78 -16.08
CA ASP A 176 -3.16 -11.99 -17.52
C ASP A 176 -4.52 -11.79 -18.20
N MET A 177 -4.57 -10.81 -19.08
CA MET A 177 -5.74 -10.38 -19.83
C MET A 177 -5.72 -10.86 -21.30
N SER A 178 -4.68 -11.60 -21.71
CA SER A 178 -4.45 -11.94 -23.12
C SER A 178 -5.52 -12.85 -23.73
N SER A 179 -6.30 -13.56 -22.91
CA SER A 179 -7.41 -14.40 -23.36
C SER A 179 -8.77 -13.70 -23.34
N ARG A 180 -8.88 -12.49 -22.78
CA ARG A 180 -10.17 -11.85 -22.54
C ARG A 180 -10.98 -11.63 -23.82
N GLU A 181 -10.34 -11.33 -24.94
CA GLU A 181 -11.01 -11.17 -26.23
C GLU A 181 -11.51 -12.50 -26.82
N LEU A 182 -10.95 -13.63 -26.37
CA LEU A 182 -11.26 -14.96 -26.91
C LEU A 182 -12.36 -15.67 -26.12
N ASP A 183 -12.30 -15.61 -24.80
CA ASP A 183 -13.16 -16.40 -23.90
C ASP A 183 -13.68 -15.64 -22.67
N ASP A 184 -13.44 -14.33 -22.60
CA ASP A 184 -13.80 -13.44 -21.47
C ASP A 184 -13.21 -13.86 -20.11
N ARG A 185 -12.10 -14.63 -20.13
CA ARG A 185 -11.45 -15.14 -18.91
C ARG A 185 -10.23 -14.31 -18.53
N THR A 186 -10.02 -14.23 -17.23
CA THR A 186 -8.77 -13.75 -16.63
C THR A 186 -8.04 -14.88 -15.95
N TYR A 187 -6.72 -14.74 -15.83
CA TYR A 187 -5.86 -15.68 -15.14
C TYR A 187 -4.87 -14.91 -14.28
N VAL A 188 -4.52 -15.47 -13.14
CA VAL A 188 -3.31 -15.01 -12.44
C VAL A 188 -2.11 -15.65 -13.11
N ALA A 189 -1.13 -14.84 -13.43
CA ALA A 189 0.13 -15.32 -14.02
C ALA A 189 1.32 -14.78 -13.22
N LYS A 190 2.36 -15.60 -13.11
CA LYS A 190 3.70 -15.14 -12.79
C LYS A 190 4.29 -14.50 -14.04
N VAL A 191 4.94 -13.35 -13.90
CA VAL A 191 5.54 -12.62 -15.02
C VAL A 191 7.00 -12.31 -14.72
N THR A 192 7.87 -12.51 -15.71
CA THR A 192 9.26 -12.09 -15.59
C THR A 192 9.36 -10.59 -15.86
N VAL A 193 9.96 -9.85 -14.94
CA VAL A 193 10.23 -8.42 -15.09
C VAL A 193 11.72 -8.19 -15.24
N SER A 194 12.13 -7.53 -16.32
CA SER A 194 13.51 -7.17 -16.58
C SER A 194 13.59 -5.77 -17.15
N ASP A 195 14.33 -4.89 -16.49
CA ASP A 195 14.45 -3.48 -16.91
C ASP A 195 13.08 -2.81 -17.13
N GLY A 196 12.13 -3.08 -16.23
CA GLY A 196 10.77 -2.55 -16.28
C GLY A 196 9.87 -3.17 -17.34
N LEU A 197 10.32 -4.14 -18.14
CA LEU A 197 9.55 -4.83 -19.18
C LEU A 197 9.02 -6.18 -18.68
N PHE A 198 7.79 -6.49 -19.04
CA PHE A 198 7.13 -7.76 -18.76
C PHE A 198 7.39 -8.76 -19.88
N THR A 199 7.88 -9.93 -19.50
CA THR A 199 8.12 -11.04 -20.43
C THR A 199 7.69 -12.35 -19.78
N ASN A 200 7.53 -13.41 -20.58
CA ASN A 200 7.31 -14.78 -20.09
C ASN A 200 6.18 -14.88 -19.04
N TYR A 201 4.95 -14.76 -19.49
CA TYR A 201 3.76 -14.97 -18.65
C TYR A 201 3.53 -16.47 -18.44
N GLU A 202 3.55 -16.91 -17.19
CA GLU A 202 3.27 -18.28 -16.77
C GLU A 202 1.99 -18.31 -15.92
N ARG A 203 0.89 -18.81 -16.49
CA ARG A 203 -0.39 -18.89 -15.80
C ARG A 203 -0.31 -19.86 -14.64
N LEU A 204 -0.82 -19.46 -13.49
CA LEU A 204 -0.93 -20.32 -12.33
C LEU A 204 -2.15 -21.22 -12.43
N ASP A 205 -2.02 -22.47 -11.96
CA ASP A 205 -3.16 -23.37 -11.82
C ASP A 205 -3.88 -23.09 -10.49
N ILE A 206 -4.66 -22.01 -10.48
CA ILE A 206 -5.50 -21.60 -9.38
C ILE A 206 -6.95 -21.57 -9.87
N GLN A 207 -7.79 -22.42 -9.31
CA GLN A 207 -9.17 -22.58 -9.72
C GLN A 207 -10.10 -22.24 -8.55
N PRO A 208 -10.63 -21.02 -8.44
CA PRO A 208 -11.68 -20.71 -7.47
C PRO A 208 -12.94 -21.54 -7.80
N PRO A 209 -13.81 -21.80 -6.81
CA PRO A 209 -15.02 -22.62 -7.02
C PRO A 209 -15.99 -21.99 -8.03
N TRP A 210 -15.84 -20.70 -8.33
CA TRP A 210 -16.61 -19.95 -9.31
C TRP A 210 -15.85 -18.68 -9.72
N GLY A 211 -16.24 -18.07 -10.84
CA GLY A 211 -15.58 -16.87 -11.38
C GLY A 211 -14.19 -17.16 -11.97
N TYR A 212 -13.46 -16.10 -12.28
CA TYR A 212 -12.11 -16.16 -12.81
C TYR A 212 -11.19 -15.31 -11.93
N PRO A 213 -10.00 -15.81 -11.54
CA PRO A 213 -9.12 -15.10 -10.64
C PRO A 213 -8.52 -13.86 -11.31
N ALA A 214 -8.52 -12.75 -10.58
CA ALA A 214 -7.97 -11.48 -10.99
C ALA A 214 -7.33 -10.75 -9.79
N HIS A 215 -6.65 -9.64 -10.05
CA HIS A 215 -6.09 -8.74 -9.05
C HIS A 215 -5.22 -9.45 -7.98
N PRO A 216 -4.16 -10.18 -8.40
CA PRO A 216 -3.32 -10.92 -7.47
C PRO A 216 -2.57 -10.00 -6.51
N CYS A 217 -2.50 -10.44 -5.25
CA CYS A 217 -1.63 -9.87 -4.24
C CYS A 217 -0.85 -11.00 -3.57
N ILE A 218 0.42 -11.17 -3.93
CA ILE A 218 1.31 -12.13 -3.29
C ILE A 218 1.76 -11.62 -1.93
N SER A 219 1.82 -12.52 -0.93
CA SER A 219 2.40 -12.17 0.37
C SER A 219 3.88 -11.83 0.22
N PRO A 220 4.44 -10.93 1.07
CA PRO A 220 5.84 -10.53 0.99
C PRO A 220 6.84 -11.69 1.10
N ASP A 221 6.47 -12.81 1.70
CA ASP A 221 7.27 -14.03 1.83
C ASP A 221 6.96 -15.10 0.77
N GLY A 222 6.05 -14.79 -0.18
CA GLY A 222 5.64 -15.70 -1.25
C GLY A 222 4.81 -16.89 -0.79
N SER A 223 4.30 -16.91 0.45
CA SER A 223 3.67 -18.09 1.05
C SER A 223 2.17 -18.22 0.81
N TYR A 224 1.49 -17.13 0.44
CA TYR A 224 0.09 -17.13 0.01
C TYR A 224 -0.19 -16.06 -1.03
N LEU A 225 -1.24 -16.27 -1.80
CA LEU A 225 -1.73 -15.36 -2.83
C LEU A 225 -3.18 -15.00 -2.56
N LEU A 226 -3.45 -13.71 -2.39
CA LEU A 226 -4.80 -13.16 -2.38
C LEU A 226 -5.19 -12.80 -3.81
N PHE A 227 -6.45 -12.93 -4.14
CA PHE A 227 -7.03 -12.52 -5.41
C PHE A 227 -8.55 -12.32 -5.26
N ASP A 228 -9.16 -11.69 -6.21
CA ASP A 228 -10.62 -11.56 -6.27
C ASP A 228 -11.16 -12.17 -7.56
N VAL A 229 -12.49 -12.20 -7.66
CA VAL A 229 -13.21 -12.64 -8.85
C VAL A 229 -14.27 -11.60 -9.23
N ASP A 230 -15.04 -11.82 -10.28
CA ASP A 230 -16.17 -10.97 -10.70
C ASP A 230 -15.84 -9.47 -10.81
N GLY A 231 -14.62 -9.15 -11.31
CA GLY A 231 -14.23 -7.77 -11.58
C GLY A 231 -13.95 -6.92 -10.34
N GLY A 232 -13.46 -7.57 -9.27
CA GLY A 232 -13.01 -6.88 -8.06
C GLY A 232 -13.91 -7.03 -6.86
N SER A 233 -14.51 -8.19 -6.72
CA SER A 233 -15.33 -8.59 -5.57
C SER A 233 -14.95 -9.99 -5.13
N TYR A 234 -15.38 -10.38 -3.94
CA TYR A 234 -15.16 -11.74 -3.39
C TYR A 234 -13.68 -12.10 -3.31
N LEU A 235 -13.05 -11.70 -2.24
CA LEU A 235 -11.65 -12.03 -1.96
C LEU A 235 -11.49 -13.53 -1.65
N PHE A 236 -10.44 -14.11 -2.23
CA PHE A 236 -9.97 -15.46 -1.97
C PHE A 236 -8.51 -15.43 -1.53
N VAL A 237 -8.10 -16.45 -0.80
CA VAL A 237 -6.69 -16.74 -0.53
C VAL A 237 -6.35 -18.16 -0.96
N SER A 238 -5.19 -18.37 -1.58
CA SER A 238 -4.60 -19.67 -1.83
C SER A 238 -3.22 -19.73 -1.18
N PHE A 239 -2.99 -20.75 -0.36
CA PHE A 239 -1.72 -20.97 0.31
C PHE A 239 -0.79 -21.80 -0.56
N LYS A 240 0.51 -21.48 -0.55
CA LYS A 240 1.51 -22.24 -1.29
C LYS A 240 1.86 -23.51 -0.54
N ASN A 241 1.77 -24.65 -1.22
CA ASN A 241 2.13 -25.95 -0.69
C ASN A 241 3.65 -26.11 -0.59
N PRO A 242 4.17 -27.04 0.23
CA PRO A 242 5.62 -27.32 0.32
C PRO A 242 6.26 -27.77 -0.99
N ASP A 243 5.49 -28.30 -1.94
CA ASP A 243 5.95 -28.69 -3.28
C ASP A 243 5.93 -27.55 -4.30
N GLY A 244 5.52 -26.33 -3.85
CA GLY A 244 5.46 -25.12 -4.68
C GLY A 244 4.14 -24.95 -5.45
N THR A 245 3.21 -25.89 -5.39
CA THR A 245 1.87 -25.74 -5.97
C THR A 245 0.99 -24.85 -5.11
N TRP A 246 -0.12 -24.38 -5.67
CA TRP A 246 -1.10 -23.57 -4.94
C TRP A 246 -2.21 -24.47 -4.40
N GLY A 247 -2.60 -24.24 -3.14
CA GLY A 247 -3.70 -24.95 -2.47
C GLY A 247 -5.07 -24.56 -3.03
N VAL A 248 -6.09 -25.24 -2.55
CA VAL A 248 -7.48 -24.89 -2.91
C VAL A 248 -7.81 -23.50 -2.38
N PRO A 249 -8.36 -22.59 -3.22
CA PRO A 249 -8.72 -21.26 -2.77
C PRO A 249 -9.80 -21.27 -1.66
N VAL A 250 -9.54 -20.49 -0.61
CA VAL A 250 -10.48 -20.27 0.50
C VAL A 250 -11.24 -18.97 0.24
N ASP A 251 -12.57 -19.03 0.24
CA ASP A 251 -13.45 -17.87 0.12
C ASP A 251 -13.49 -17.08 1.43
N LEU A 252 -12.98 -15.84 1.44
CA LEU A 252 -12.91 -15.00 2.63
C LEU A 252 -14.28 -14.51 3.10
N THR A 253 -15.33 -14.58 2.29
CA THR A 253 -16.69 -14.25 2.74
C THR A 253 -17.19 -15.21 3.81
N SER A 254 -16.77 -16.47 3.78
CA SER A 254 -17.04 -17.45 4.84
C SER A 254 -16.31 -17.14 6.15
N HIS A 255 -15.38 -16.21 6.14
CA HIS A 255 -14.56 -15.76 7.27
C HIS A 255 -14.81 -14.30 7.66
N GLY A 256 -15.96 -13.74 7.25
CA GLY A 256 -16.43 -12.44 7.70
C GLY A 256 -16.09 -11.25 6.79
N PHE A 257 -15.39 -11.46 5.68
CA PHE A 257 -15.19 -10.39 4.71
C PHE A 257 -16.48 -10.07 3.94
N ASP A 258 -16.69 -8.80 3.65
CA ASP A 258 -17.82 -8.37 2.81
C ASP A 258 -17.61 -8.91 1.38
N PRO A 259 -18.65 -9.49 0.73
CA PRO A 259 -18.52 -10.00 -0.64
C PRO A 259 -18.17 -8.93 -1.69
N ARG A 260 -18.31 -7.64 -1.36
CA ARG A 260 -17.91 -6.53 -2.23
C ARG A 260 -16.45 -6.12 -2.07
N ALA A 261 -15.72 -6.73 -1.13
CA ALA A 261 -14.30 -6.49 -0.95
C ALA A 261 -13.49 -7.04 -2.13
N GLY A 262 -12.51 -6.27 -2.64
CA GLY A 262 -11.63 -6.67 -3.74
C GLY A 262 -10.37 -5.80 -3.79
N GLY A 263 -9.52 -6.00 -4.80
CA GLY A 263 -8.31 -5.20 -5.01
C GLY A 263 -7.35 -5.22 -3.81
N ALA A 264 -7.13 -6.40 -3.23
CA ALA A 264 -6.30 -6.57 -2.05
C ALA A 264 -4.84 -6.19 -2.31
N TYR A 265 -4.18 -5.62 -1.30
CA TYR A 265 -2.72 -5.44 -1.25
C TYR A 265 -2.25 -5.49 0.21
N LEU A 266 -0.96 -5.77 0.41
CA LEU A 266 -0.36 -5.92 1.73
C LEU A 266 0.65 -4.80 2.02
N SER A 267 0.81 -4.48 3.32
CA SER A 267 1.96 -3.69 3.73
C SER A 267 3.26 -4.45 3.41
N PRO A 268 4.40 -3.75 3.17
CA PRO A 268 5.67 -4.41 2.81
C PRO A 268 6.19 -5.39 3.86
N ASP A 269 5.80 -5.23 5.12
CA ASP A 269 6.14 -6.14 6.22
C ASP A 269 5.12 -7.30 6.37
N GLY A 270 4.01 -7.27 5.60
CA GLY A 270 2.95 -8.27 5.62
C GLY A 270 1.99 -8.17 6.82
N LYS A 271 2.16 -7.16 7.67
CA LYS A 271 1.35 -7.04 8.90
C LYS A 271 -0.07 -6.59 8.66
N TYR A 272 -0.32 -5.85 7.60
CA TYR A 272 -1.65 -5.28 7.33
C TYR A 272 -2.11 -5.62 5.93
N LEU A 273 -3.37 -6.05 5.84
CA LEU A 273 -4.10 -6.27 4.61
C LEU A 273 -4.97 -5.04 4.32
N PHE A 274 -4.84 -4.50 3.12
CA PHE A 274 -5.67 -3.44 2.57
C PHE A 274 -6.55 -4.00 1.46
N PHE A 275 -7.75 -3.46 1.32
CA PHE A 275 -8.68 -3.84 0.25
C PHE A 275 -9.69 -2.72 -0.03
N ALA A 276 -10.21 -2.70 -1.24
CA ALA A 276 -11.30 -1.80 -1.59
C ALA A 276 -12.64 -2.35 -1.10
N LEU A 277 -13.44 -1.49 -0.51
CA LEU A 277 -14.81 -1.80 -0.14
C LEU A 277 -15.68 -0.55 -0.23
N LEU A 278 -16.77 -0.61 -0.99
CA LEU A 278 -17.74 0.49 -1.16
C LEU A 278 -17.16 1.81 -1.68
N GLY A 279 -16.06 1.73 -2.43
CA GLY A 279 -15.42 2.90 -3.03
C GLY A 279 -14.31 3.51 -2.19
N ASP A 280 -14.00 2.95 -1.05
CA ASP A 280 -12.93 3.37 -0.15
C ASP A 280 -11.91 2.26 0.08
N ILE A 281 -10.73 2.61 0.60
CA ILE A 281 -9.72 1.66 1.06
C ILE A 281 -9.94 1.37 2.54
N TRP A 282 -10.06 0.08 2.85
CA TRP A 282 -10.14 -0.46 4.21
C TRP A 282 -8.90 -1.26 4.53
N TRP A 283 -8.59 -1.40 5.80
CA TRP A 283 -7.45 -2.18 6.25
C TRP A 283 -7.74 -2.96 7.54
N VAL A 284 -6.97 -4.03 7.74
CA VAL A 284 -7.11 -4.95 8.88
C VAL A 284 -5.75 -5.56 9.21
N ASP A 285 -5.57 -6.06 10.44
CA ASP A 285 -4.39 -6.86 10.80
C ASP A 285 -4.27 -8.07 9.88
N GLY A 286 -3.12 -8.25 9.24
CA GLY A 286 -2.88 -9.31 8.25
C GLY A 286 -2.92 -10.73 8.83
N SER A 287 -2.82 -10.88 10.17
CA SER A 287 -2.97 -12.18 10.82
C SER A 287 -4.35 -12.81 10.62
N VAL A 288 -5.37 -12.04 10.20
CA VAL A 288 -6.67 -12.60 9.77
C VAL A 288 -6.52 -13.65 8.68
N ILE A 289 -5.52 -13.49 7.78
CA ILE A 289 -5.23 -14.46 6.71
C ILE A 289 -4.39 -15.64 7.25
N GLU A 290 -3.33 -15.35 8.01
CA GLU A 290 -2.48 -16.41 8.58
C GLU A 290 -3.24 -17.37 9.50
N ASN A 291 -4.24 -16.87 10.23
CA ASN A 291 -5.08 -17.69 11.08
C ASN A 291 -5.90 -18.75 10.30
N LEU A 292 -6.15 -18.52 9.00
CA LEU A 292 -6.87 -19.48 8.14
C LEU A 292 -6.00 -20.70 7.81
N ARG A 293 -4.67 -20.53 7.71
CA ARG A 293 -3.71 -21.61 7.46
C ARG A 293 -3.70 -22.67 8.56
N ALA A 294 -4.02 -22.28 9.80
CA ALA A 294 -3.98 -23.17 10.97
C ALA A 294 -5.22 -24.08 11.10
N VAL A 295 -6.22 -23.91 10.23
CA VAL A 295 -7.52 -24.62 10.28
C VAL A 295 -7.60 -25.74 9.22
N GLU A 296 -6.67 -25.80 8.27
CA GLU A 296 -6.50 -26.87 7.29
C GLU A 296 -5.56 -27.98 7.84
#